data_5e1c75d415196801993c665183551363
#
_entry.id   5e1c75d415196801993c665183551363
#
_cell.length_a   1.000
_cell.length_b   1.000
_cell.length_c   1.000
_cell.angle_alpha   90.00
_cell.angle_beta   90.00
_cell.angle_gamma   90.00
#
_symmetry.space_group_name_H-M   'P 1'
#
loop_
_entity.id
_entity.type
_entity.pdbx_description
1 polymer ?
#
loop_
_entity_poly.entity_id
_entity_poly.type
_entity_poly.pdbx_seq_one_letter_code
_entity_poly.pdbx_strand_id
1 'polypeptide(L)'
;MIQPPPRYRAIIDTGATVLGSARVSSVLSTATVGTALCAFALRNTIGGPGLLAILVVLVLLVGASLAAQWGNIGWRALVPISLMVFTLWSWLTIFWSQYQWASLAALSYMLVFTVLGIYIALVRDTIQIVRTFGDVMRFVLVVSIALEILTGLVFDTSFKALAIAGNLGSAEPIQGIFGSRNQLGVIAVIALITFATELRTKSLQRGYAIGSLVLAGVVLALSQ
;
A
#
# COMPACT_ATOMS: atom_id res chain seq x y z
N MET A 1 1.84 35.23 24.97
CA MET A 1 2.10 34.36 23.78
C MET A 1 3.14 35.05 22.91
N ILE A 2 4.35 34.48 22.82
CA ILE A 2 5.45 35.04 22.01
C ILE A 2 5.14 34.70 20.55
N GLN A 3 4.86 35.73 19.72
CA GLN A 3 4.65 35.54 18.30
C GLN A 3 6.00 35.24 17.62
N PRO A 4 6.11 34.15 16.81
CA PRO A 4 7.34 33.87 16.10
C PRO A 4 7.66 34.97 15.08
N PRO A 5 8.96 35.24 14.82
CA PRO A 5 9.36 36.27 13.89
C PRO A 5 8.86 36.01 12.46
N PRO A 6 8.62 37.04 11.64
CA PRO A 6 7.91 36.98 10.36
C PRO A 6 8.51 35.99 9.36
N ARG A 7 9.81 35.74 9.39
CA ARG A 7 10.50 34.75 8.53
C ARG A 7 10.08 33.31 8.84
N TYR A 8 9.89 32.98 10.11
CA TYR A 8 9.44 31.63 10.50
C TYR A 8 7.98 31.36 10.11
N ARG A 9 7.11 32.40 10.19
CA ARG A 9 5.72 32.29 9.71
C ARG A 9 5.67 31.99 8.21
N ALA A 10 6.43 32.71 7.40
CA ALA A 10 6.47 32.49 5.95
C ALA A 10 6.93 31.06 5.59
N ILE A 11 7.91 30.48 6.31
CA ILE A 11 8.38 29.10 6.10
C ILE A 11 7.29 28.10 6.50
N ILE A 12 6.62 28.30 7.64
CA ILE A 12 5.54 27.44 8.13
C ILE A 12 4.35 27.48 7.16
N ASP A 13 3.95 28.67 6.70
CA ASP A 13 2.83 28.84 5.78
C ASP A 13 3.13 28.23 4.41
N THR A 14 4.35 28.38 3.89
CA THR A 14 4.77 27.72 2.65
C THR A 14 4.83 26.19 2.81
N GLY A 15 5.35 25.69 3.94
CA GLY A 15 5.35 24.26 4.25
C GLY A 15 3.93 23.69 4.35
N ALA A 16 3.02 24.37 5.02
CA ALA A 16 1.62 23.97 5.15
C ALA A 16 0.89 23.95 3.80
N THR A 17 1.12 24.94 2.93
CA THR A 17 0.53 24.96 1.58
C THR A 17 1.04 23.82 0.69
N VAL A 18 2.32 23.50 0.77
CA VAL A 18 2.89 22.37 0.02
C VAL A 18 2.36 21.02 0.54
N LEU A 19 2.38 20.80 1.86
CA LEU A 19 1.90 19.56 2.50
C LEU A 19 0.38 19.36 2.34
N GLY A 20 -0.38 20.44 2.25
CA GLY A 20 -1.82 20.43 1.99
C GLY A 20 -2.19 20.29 0.51
N SER A 21 -1.20 20.26 -0.39
CA SER A 21 -1.47 20.20 -1.82
C SER A 21 -2.01 18.84 -2.28
N ALA A 22 -2.91 18.85 -3.28
CA ALA A 22 -3.45 17.62 -3.89
C ALA A 22 -2.37 16.72 -4.49
N ARG A 23 -1.23 17.30 -4.89
CA ARG A 23 -0.10 16.54 -5.45
C ARG A 23 0.61 15.74 -4.35
N VAL A 24 0.88 16.35 -3.20
CA VAL A 24 1.51 15.65 -2.06
C VAL A 24 0.59 14.57 -1.52
N SER A 25 -0.70 14.83 -1.36
CA SER A 25 -1.65 13.80 -0.93
C SER A 25 -1.75 12.64 -1.92
N SER A 26 -1.59 12.88 -3.24
CA SER A 26 -1.51 11.83 -4.24
C SER A 26 -0.28 10.93 -4.03
N VAL A 27 0.88 11.55 -3.91
CA VAL A 27 2.15 10.83 -3.72
C VAL A 27 2.12 10.02 -2.42
N LEU A 28 1.65 10.61 -1.32
CA LEU A 28 1.53 9.91 -0.04
C LEU A 28 0.57 8.72 -0.10
N SER A 29 -0.58 8.88 -0.77
CA SER A 29 -1.52 7.78 -0.97
C SER A 29 -0.91 6.64 -1.79
N THR A 30 -0.23 6.97 -2.90
CA THR A 30 0.46 5.98 -3.74
C THR A 30 1.58 5.29 -2.98
N ALA A 31 2.40 6.04 -2.22
CA ALA A 31 3.47 5.49 -1.40
C ALA A 31 2.92 4.57 -0.29
N THR A 32 1.81 4.93 0.34
CA THR A 32 1.14 4.11 1.35
C THR A 32 0.66 2.78 0.77
N VAL A 33 -0.09 2.83 -0.34
CA VAL A 33 -0.59 1.62 -1.00
C VAL A 33 0.57 0.77 -1.51
N GLY A 34 1.59 1.39 -2.11
CA GLY A 34 2.79 0.70 -2.59
C GLY A 34 3.55 0.01 -1.46
N THR A 35 3.77 0.70 -0.33
CA THR A 35 4.42 0.11 0.84
C THR A 35 3.60 -1.06 1.42
N ALA A 36 2.28 -0.93 1.47
CA ALA A 36 1.40 -1.99 1.97
C ALA A 36 1.47 -3.25 1.09
N LEU A 37 1.38 -3.10 -0.25
CA LEU A 37 1.44 -4.21 -1.19
C LEU A 37 2.85 -4.83 -1.28
N CYS A 38 3.90 -4.01 -1.19
CA CYS A 38 5.29 -4.45 -1.24
C CYS A 38 5.88 -4.78 0.13
N ALA A 39 5.09 -4.79 1.22
CA ALA A 39 5.61 -4.94 2.58
C ALA A 39 6.45 -6.21 2.77
N PHE A 40 6.05 -7.32 2.14
CA PHE A 40 6.80 -8.58 2.18
C PHE A 40 8.17 -8.45 1.49
N ALA A 41 8.19 -7.93 0.26
CA ALA A 41 9.42 -7.71 -0.50
C ALA A 41 10.37 -6.74 0.21
N LEU A 42 9.83 -5.63 0.73
CA LEU A 42 10.59 -4.65 1.51
C LEU A 42 11.20 -5.30 2.78
N ARG A 43 10.40 -6.08 3.51
CA ARG A 43 10.90 -6.78 4.70
C ARG A 43 12.03 -7.76 4.37
N ASN A 44 11.97 -8.44 3.23
CA ASN A 44 13.01 -9.38 2.82
C ASN A 44 14.29 -8.68 2.33
N THR A 45 14.18 -7.50 1.70
CA THR A 45 15.33 -6.77 1.15
C THR A 45 16.04 -5.92 2.19
N ILE A 46 15.30 -5.14 2.97
CA ILE A 46 15.84 -4.15 3.93
C ILE A 46 15.64 -4.56 5.39
N GLY A 47 15.03 -5.72 5.62
CA GLY A 47 14.72 -6.22 6.95
C GLY A 47 13.53 -5.54 7.65
N GLY A 48 13.17 -6.08 8.82
CA GLY A 48 12.09 -5.50 9.65
C GLY A 48 12.34 -4.05 10.08
N PRO A 49 13.56 -3.70 10.57
CA PRO A 49 13.87 -2.32 10.95
C PRO A 49 13.76 -1.33 9.78
N GLY A 50 14.16 -1.73 8.58
CA GLY A 50 14.06 -0.88 7.38
C GLY A 50 12.60 -0.61 7.00
N LEU A 51 11.74 -1.63 7.01
CA LEU A 51 10.31 -1.45 6.78
C LEU A 51 9.68 -0.55 7.84
N LEU A 52 10.06 -0.72 9.11
CA LEU A 52 9.55 0.10 10.21
C LEU A 52 9.97 1.56 10.03
N ALA A 53 11.20 1.84 9.60
CA ALA A 53 11.66 3.20 9.31
C ALA A 53 10.83 3.86 8.21
N ILE A 54 10.53 3.14 7.11
CA ILE A 54 9.65 3.64 6.03
C ILE A 54 8.26 3.96 6.59
N LEU A 55 7.68 3.07 7.39
CA LEU A 55 6.36 3.27 7.96
C LEU A 55 6.30 4.47 8.92
N VAL A 56 7.33 4.66 9.75
CA VAL A 56 7.43 5.84 10.64
C VAL A 56 7.48 7.12 9.82
N VAL A 57 8.32 7.18 8.79
CA VAL A 57 8.40 8.35 7.90
C VAL A 57 7.05 8.63 7.23
N LEU A 58 6.37 7.58 6.72
CA LEU A 58 5.04 7.74 6.13
C LEU A 58 4.02 8.29 7.13
N VAL A 59 3.99 7.76 8.36
CA VAL A 59 3.08 8.25 9.41
C VAL A 59 3.36 9.71 9.75
N LEU A 60 4.62 10.11 9.86
CA LEU A 60 5.00 11.50 10.12
C LEU A 60 4.58 12.43 8.99
N LEU A 61 4.81 12.04 7.73
CA LEU A 61 4.41 12.83 6.55
C LEU A 61 2.89 12.93 6.43
N VAL A 62 2.17 11.83 6.68
CA VAL A 62 0.70 11.78 6.69
C VAL A 62 0.16 12.65 7.83
N GLY A 63 0.73 12.57 9.03
CA GLY A 63 0.35 13.42 10.16
C GLY A 63 0.57 14.90 9.87
N ALA A 64 1.70 15.26 9.26
CA ALA A 64 1.99 16.63 8.85
C ALA A 64 1.00 17.12 7.76
N SER A 65 0.66 16.26 6.78
CA SER A 65 -0.32 16.58 5.74
C SER A 65 -1.74 16.75 6.32
N LEU A 66 -2.15 15.90 7.28
CA LEU A 66 -3.42 16.06 7.99
C LEU A 66 -3.46 17.35 8.82
N ALA A 67 -2.38 17.67 9.53
CA ALA A 67 -2.28 18.90 10.30
C ALA A 67 -2.41 20.14 9.41
N ALA A 68 -1.80 20.12 8.23
CA ALA A 68 -1.91 21.20 7.24
C ALA A 68 -3.34 21.36 6.67
N GLN A 69 -4.14 20.29 6.64
CA GLN A 69 -5.50 20.27 6.10
C GLN A 69 -6.59 20.23 7.18
N TRP A 70 -6.24 20.41 8.46
CA TRP A 70 -7.13 20.21 9.60
C TRP A 70 -8.48 20.92 9.48
N GLY A 71 -8.49 22.15 8.96
CA GLY A 71 -9.71 22.96 8.78
C GLY A 71 -10.64 22.49 7.66
N ASN A 72 -10.14 21.67 6.72
CA ASN A 72 -10.88 21.23 5.54
C ASN A 72 -11.46 19.82 5.68
N ILE A 73 -11.13 19.12 6.77
CA ILE A 73 -11.51 17.71 6.97
C ILE A 73 -12.80 17.63 7.78
N GLY A 74 -13.78 16.92 7.23
CA GLY A 74 -15.06 16.64 7.90
C GLY A 74 -14.93 15.50 8.91
N TRP A 75 -14.49 15.78 10.13
CA TRP A 75 -14.19 14.78 11.18
C TRP A 75 -15.39 13.95 11.66
N ARG A 76 -16.61 14.36 11.40
CA ARG A 76 -17.82 13.76 12.00
C ARG A 76 -18.25 12.40 11.42
N ALA A 77 -17.78 12.02 10.25
CA ALA A 77 -18.17 10.75 9.59
C ALA A 77 -17.01 9.75 9.46
N LEU A 78 -15.97 9.88 10.25
CA LEU A 78 -14.64 9.52 9.89
C LEU A 78 -14.21 8.10 10.18
N VAL A 79 -14.63 7.56 11.30
CA VAL A 79 -14.18 6.23 11.71
C VAL A 79 -15.39 5.34 11.89
N PRO A 80 -15.56 4.30 11.06
CA PRO A 80 -16.61 3.33 11.27
C PRO A 80 -16.49 2.72 12.67
N ILE A 81 -17.58 2.69 13.42
CA ILE A 81 -17.62 2.10 14.77
C ILE A 81 -17.08 0.66 14.73
N SER A 82 -17.40 -0.08 13.65
CA SER A 82 -16.88 -1.43 13.43
C SER A 82 -15.36 -1.51 13.41
N LEU A 83 -14.68 -0.54 12.79
CA LEU A 83 -13.21 -0.48 12.76
C LEU A 83 -12.65 -0.21 14.15
N MET A 84 -13.27 0.70 14.91
CA MET A 84 -12.85 0.97 16.29
C MET A 84 -13.00 -0.26 17.20
N VAL A 85 -14.16 -0.92 17.12
CA VAL A 85 -14.45 -2.16 17.87
C VAL A 85 -13.46 -3.26 17.49
N PHE A 86 -13.23 -3.47 16.19
CA PHE A 86 -12.27 -4.46 15.70
C PHE A 86 -10.85 -4.16 16.20
N THR A 87 -10.39 -2.92 16.10
CA THR A 87 -9.06 -2.52 16.56
C THR A 87 -8.93 -2.71 18.06
N LEU A 88 -9.90 -2.23 18.85
CA LEU A 88 -9.91 -2.40 20.29
C LEU A 88 -9.90 -3.88 20.70
N TRP A 89 -10.75 -4.70 20.07
CA TRP A 89 -10.78 -6.14 20.33
C TRP A 89 -9.45 -6.81 20.00
N SER A 90 -8.85 -6.47 18.87
CA SER A 90 -7.54 -6.98 18.48
C SER A 90 -6.46 -6.63 19.51
N TRP A 91 -6.47 -5.42 20.08
CA TRP A 91 -5.54 -5.03 21.13
C TRP A 91 -5.80 -5.78 22.46
N LEU A 92 -7.06 -6.05 22.80
CA LEU A 92 -7.38 -6.84 23.96
C LEU A 92 -6.86 -8.28 23.87
N THR A 93 -6.72 -8.86 22.68
CA THR A 93 -6.21 -10.23 22.52
C THR A 93 -4.77 -10.43 23.00
N ILE A 94 -3.99 -9.36 23.19
CA ILE A 94 -2.63 -9.43 23.73
C ILE A 94 -2.63 -10.09 25.13
N PHE A 95 -3.63 -9.80 25.96
CA PHE A 95 -3.65 -10.25 27.35
C PHE A 95 -3.71 -11.75 27.54
N TRP A 96 -4.21 -12.50 26.55
CA TRP A 96 -4.27 -13.97 26.57
C TRP A 96 -3.47 -14.63 25.45
N SER A 97 -2.65 -13.86 24.72
CA SER A 97 -1.76 -14.40 23.71
C SER A 97 -0.58 -15.14 24.33
N GLN A 98 -0.27 -16.35 23.83
CA GLN A 98 0.93 -17.08 24.23
C GLN A 98 2.23 -16.38 23.76
N TYR A 99 2.16 -15.59 22.68
CA TYR A 99 3.28 -14.89 22.07
C TYR A 99 3.09 -13.38 22.11
N GLN A 100 3.05 -12.80 23.30
CA GLN A 100 2.70 -11.38 23.52
C GLN A 100 3.54 -10.41 22.69
N TRP A 101 4.87 -10.63 22.60
CA TRP A 101 5.75 -9.76 21.81
C TRP A 101 5.48 -9.81 20.31
N ALA A 102 5.24 -11.02 19.77
CA ALA A 102 4.87 -11.17 18.36
C ALA A 102 3.50 -10.57 18.06
N SER A 103 2.54 -10.75 18.96
CA SER A 103 1.21 -10.13 18.87
C SER A 103 1.28 -8.61 18.92
N LEU A 104 2.09 -8.05 19.84
CA LEU A 104 2.30 -6.62 19.95
C LEU A 104 2.90 -6.04 18.66
N ALA A 105 3.90 -6.69 18.10
CA ALA A 105 4.50 -6.27 16.84
C ALA A 105 3.48 -6.30 15.70
N ALA A 106 2.70 -7.38 15.55
CA ALA A 106 1.67 -7.50 14.51
C ALA A 106 0.58 -6.43 14.65
N LEU A 107 0.12 -6.18 15.86
CA LEU A 107 -0.89 -5.16 16.14
C LEU A 107 -0.37 -3.74 15.92
N SER A 108 0.91 -3.48 16.20
CA SER A 108 1.54 -2.20 15.88
C SER A 108 1.57 -1.95 14.37
N TYR A 109 1.93 -2.94 13.56
CA TYR A 109 1.84 -2.85 12.10
C TYR A 109 0.39 -2.62 11.65
N MET A 110 -0.56 -3.37 12.19
CA MET A 110 -1.99 -3.20 11.90
C MET A 110 -2.47 -1.77 12.20
N LEU A 111 -2.09 -1.21 13.35
CA LEU A 111 -2.45 0.16 13.74
C LEU A 111 -1.88 1.19 12.76
N VAL A 112 -0.60 1.04 12.39
CA VAL A 112 0.05 1.93 11.42
C VAL A 112 -0.69 1.90 10.09
N PHE A 113 -0.96 0.73 9.53
CA PHE A 113 -1.70 0.62 8.27
C PHE A 113 -3.15 1.11 8.40
N THR A 114 -3.78 0.95 9.55
CA THR A 114 -5.12 1.51 9.82
C THR A 114 -5.09 3.04 9.76
N VAL A 115 -4.11 3.68 10.41
CA VAL A 115 -3.94 5.15 10.37
C VAL A 115 -3.67 5.64 8.94
N LEU A 116 -2.79 4.96 8.21
CA LEU A 116 -2.50 5.28 6.82
C LEU A 116 -3.73 5.08 5.90
N GLY A 117 -4.53 4.05 6.15
CA GLY A 117 -5.79 3.81 5.42
C GLY A 117 -6.86 4.87 5.70
N ILE A 118 -7.01 5.28 6.96
CA ILE A 118 -7.90 6.38 7.35
C ILE A 118 -7.48 7.67 6.65
N TYR A 119 -6.19 7.97 6.58
CA TYR A 119 -5.69 9.14 5.84
C TYR A 119 -6.16 9.14 4.40
N ILE A 120 -5.98 8.02 3.68
CA ILE A 120 -6.40 7.91 2.27
C ILE A 120 -7.91 8.15 2.15
N ALA A 121 -8.70 7.56 3.03
CA ALA A 121 -10.16 7.71 3.03
C ALA A 121 -10.63 9.14 3.31
N LEU A 122 -9.82 9.93 4.07
CA LEU A 122 -10.12 11.32 4.41
C LEU A 122 -9.80 12.33 3.30
N VAL A 123 -8.69 12.08 2.62
CA VAL A 123 -8.08 13.08 1.73
C VAL A 123 -8.39 12.78 0.27
N ARG A 124 -8.91 11.57 -0.04
CA ARG A 124 -9.13 11.11 -1.40
C ARG A 124 -10.58 10.72 -1.67
N ASP A 125 -11.08 11.11 -2.85
CA ASP A 125 -12.35 10.62 -3.35
C ASP A 125 -12.25 9.16 -3.79
N THR A 126 -13.36 8.44 -3.75
CA THR A 126 -13.45 7.01 -4.11
C THR A 126 -12.82 6.69 -5.47
N ILE A 127 -13.04 7.54 -6.49
CA ILE A 127 -12.47 7.34 -7.83
C ILE A 127 -10.95 7.49 -7.80
N GLN A 128 -10.43 8.44 -7.03
CA GLN A 128 -8.99 8.63 -6.86
C GLN A 128 -8.35 7.46 -6.11
N ILE A 129 -9.04 6.89 -5.12
CA ILE A 129 -8.59 5.71 -4.39
C ILE A 129 -8.48 4.53 -5.36
N VAL A 130 -9.54 4.22 -6.11
CA VAL A 130 -9.56 3.12 -7.10
C VAL A 130 -8.43 3.28 -8.12
N ARG A 131 -8.21 4.49 -8.63
CA ARG A 131 -7.12 4.77 -9.58
C ARG A 131 -5.75 4.55 -8.93
N THR A 132 -5.53 5.03 -7.71
CA THR A 132 -4.26 4.84 -7.00
C THR A 132 -3.97 3.35 -6.77
N PHE A 133 -4.96 2.59 -6.33
CA PHE A 133 -4.84 1.14 -6.19
C PHE A 133 -4.56 0.46 -7.53
N GLY A 134 -5.30 0.84 -8.58
CA GLY A 134 -5.11 0.30 -9.92
C GLY A 134 -3.69 0.53 -10.44
N ASP A 135 -3.15 1.73 -10.31
CA ASP A 135 -1.80 2.07 -10.77
C ASP A 135 -0.73 1.28 -10.03
N VAL A 136 -0.83 1.19 -8.69
CA VAL A 136 0.11 0.41 -7.88
C VAL A 136 0.00 -1.08 -8.19
N MET A 137 -1.21 -1.63 -8.33
CA MET A 137 -1.39 -3.05 -8.66
C MET A 137 -0.83 -3.39 -10.03
N ARG A 138 -1.03 -2.54 -11.05
CA ARG A 138 -0.39 -2.73 -12.37
C ARG A 138 1.12 -2.81 -12.24
N PHE A 139 1.71 -1.84 -11.54
CA PHE A 139 3.15 -1.81 -11.31
C PHE A 139 3.64 -3.10 -10.63
N VAL A 140 3.01 -3.49 -9.56
CA VAL A 140 3.38 -4.67 -8.76
C VAL A 140 3.22 -5.97 -9.55
N LEU A 141 2.13 -6.13 -10.32
CA LEU A 141 1.92 -7.32 -11.16
C LEU A 141 2.92 -7.39 -12.32
N VAL A 142 3.19 -6.26 -12.99
CA VAL A 142 4.21 -6.20 -14.04
C VAL A 142 5.59 -6.54 -13.49
N VAL A 143 5.98 -5.96 -12.36
CA VAL A 143 7.26 -6.26 -11.71
C VAL A 143 7.33 -7.73 -11.30
N SER A 144 6.26 -8.31 -10.75
CA SER A 144 6.21 -9.72 -10.38
C SER A 144 6.45 -10.65 -11.58
N ILE A 145 5.75 -10.42 -12.70
CA ILE A 145 5.97 -11.22 -13.93
C ILE A 145 7.37 -10.99 -14.47
N ALA A 146 7.81 -9.73 -14.58
CA ALA A 146 9.13 -9.41 -15.12
C ALA A 146 10.25 -10.11 -14.34
N LEU A 147 10.17 -10.10 -13.02
CA LEU A 147 11.14 -10.76 -12.15
C LEU A 147 11.07 -12.29 -12.28
N GLU A 148 9.89 -12.89 -12.37
CA GLU A 148 9.74 -14.35 -12.62
C GLU A 148 10.30 -14.77 -13.97
N ILE A 149 10.09 -13.98 -15.03
CA ILE A 149 10.68 -14.22 -16.35
C ILE A 149 12.21 -14.11 -16.27
N LEU A 150 12.71 -13.06 -15.62
CA LEU A 150 14.15 -12.83 -15.51
C LEU A 150 14.85 -13.97 -14.74
N THR A 151 14.28 -14.37 -13.62
CA THR A 151 14.86 -15.40 -12.74
C THR A 151 14.66 -16.82 -13.28
N GLY A 152 13.49 -17.13 -13.83
CA GLY A 152 13.16 -18.49 -14.26
C GLY A 152 13.54 -18.81 -15.69
N LEU A 153 13.54 -17.84 -16.63
CA LEU A 153 13.82 -18.09 -18.04
C LEU A 153 15.17 -17.56 -18.51
N VAL A 154 15.66 -16.44 -17.91
CA VAL A 154 16.90 -15.79 -18.40
C VAL A 154 18.11 -16.24 -17.60
N PHE A 155 18.03 -16.24 -16.29
CA PHE A 155 19.17 -16.51 -15.42
C PHE A 155 19.16 -17.90 -14.80
N ASP A 156 18.03 -18.61 -14.81
CA ASP A 156 17.82 -19.89 -14.15
C ASP A 156 18.38 -19.91 -12.70
N THR A 157 18.12 -18.80 -11.98
CA THR A 157 18.63 -18.60 -10.60
C THR A 157 17.56 -17.96 -9.74
N SER A 158 17.41 -18.47 -8.51
CA SER A 158 16.50 -17.85 -7.53
C SER A 158 17.05 -16.53 -7.01
N PHE A 159 16.22 -15.48 -7.00
CA PHE A 159 16.58 -14.17 -6.45
C PHE A 159 16.22 -14.10 -4.95
N LYS A 160 17.14 -14.59 -4.11
CA LYS A 160 16.93 -14.75 -2.66
C LYS A 160 16.52 -13.46 -1.94
N ALA A 161 17.03 -12.29 -2.37
CA ALA A 161 16.70 -11.00 -1.74
C ALA A 161 15.21 -10.64 -1.82
N LEU A 162 14.52 -11.04 -2.87
CA LEU A 162 13.07 -10.81 -3.05
C LEU A 162 12.23 -12.07 -2.79
N ALA A 163 12.86 -13.18 -2.38
CA ALA A 163 12.25 -14.50 -2.21
C ALA A 163 11.53 -15.01 -3.49
N ILE A 164 12.08 -14.67 -4.67
CA ILE A 164 11.56 -15.11 -5.98
C ILE A 164 12.27 -16.40 -6.34
N ALA A 165 11.50 -17.46 -6.55
CA ALA A 165 12.04 -18.78 -6.85
C ALA A 165 12.40 -18.96 -8.33
N GLY A 166 11.80 -18.19 -9.25
CA GLY A 166 11.97 -18.37 -10.68
C GLY A 166 11.18 -19.56 -11.23
N ASN A 167 10.01 -19.81 -10.68
CA ASN A 167 9.19 -21.01 -10.93
C ASN A 167 8.67 -21.13 -12.37
N LEU A 168 8.70 -20.03 -13.13
CA LEU A 168 8.20 -20.02 -14.51
C LEU A 168 8.97 -20.98 -15.43
N GLY A 169 10.28 -21.17 -15.17
CA GLY A 169 11.12 -22.11 -15.94
C GLY A 169 10.83 -23.59 -15.65
N SER A 170 10.34 -23.91 -14.46
CA SER A 170 9.99 -25.27 -14.03
C SER A 170 8.50 -25.60 -14.22
N ALA A 171 7.72 -24.71 -14.82
CA ALA A 171 6.26 -24.79 -14.95
C ALA A 171 5.54 -24.93 -13.58
N GLU A 172 6.16 -24.44 -12.52
CA GLU A 172 5.56 -24.35 -11.20
C GLU A 172 4.81 -23.03 -11.02
N PRO A 173 3.82 -22.95 -10.10
CA PRO A 173 3.08 -21.73 -9.83
C PRO A 173 3.99 -20.57 -9.41
N ILE A 174 3.81 -19.41 -10.04
CA ILE A 174 4.60 -18.21 -9.74
C ILE A 174 4.25 -17.61 -8.37
N GLN A 175 5.25 -17.03 -7.72
CA GLN A 175 5.10 -16.37 -6.40
C GLN A 175 5.23 -14.84 -6.49
N GLY A 176 5.95 -14.35 -7.50
CA GLY A 176 6.23 -12.93 -7.66
C GLY A 176 6.94 -12.34 -6.44
N ILE A 177 6.72 -11.06 -6.20
CA ILE A 177 7.33 -10.34 -5.06
C ILE A 177 6.62 -10.59 -3.71
N PHE A 178 5.59 -11.44 -3.67
CA PHE A 178 4.81 -11.71 -2.45
C PHE A 178 5.31 -12.93 -1.67
N GLY A 179 6.26 -13.70 -2.23
CA GLY A 179 6.85 -14.89 -1.61
C GLY A 179 5.89 -16.06 -1.41
N SER A 180 4.65 -15.95 -1.90
CA SER A 180 3.63 -17.00 -1.83
C SER A 180 2.68 -16.87 -3.01
N ARG A 181 2.45 -17.99 -3.71
CA ARG A 181 1.48 -18.10 -4.80
C ARG A 181 0.07 -17.66 -4.39
N ASN A 182 -0.35 -18.04 -3.17
CA ASN A 182 -1.67 -17.70 -2.66
C ASN A 182 -1.85 -16.19 -2.48
N GLN A 183 -0.83 -15.49 -1.96
CA GLN A 183 -0.87 -14.03 -1.81
C GLN A 183 -0.90 -13.33 -3.17
N LEU A 184 -0.07 -13.79 -4.12
CA LEU A 184 -0.10 -13.27 -5.48
C LEU A 184 -1.48 -13.49 -6.13
N GLY A 185 -2.08 -14.67 -5.97
CA GLY A 185 -3.44 -14.97 -6.45
C GLY A 185 -4.51 -14.04 -5.87
N VAL A 186 -4.48 -13.82 -4.54
CA VAL A 186 -5.40 -12.87 -3.88
C VAL A 186 -5.23 -11.45 -4.44
N ILE A 187 -4.00 -10.98 -4.60
CA ILE A 187 -3.72 -9.66 -5.16
C ILE A 187 -4.20 -9.59 -6.63
N ALA A 188 -4.01 -10.64 -7.42
CA ALA A 188 -4.49 -10.69 -8.79
C ALA A 188 -6.03 -10.63 -8.87
N VAL A 189 -6.75 -11.28 -7.95
CA VAL A 189 -8.22 -11.18 -7.86
C VAL A 189 -8.65 -9.76 -7.48
N ILE A 190 -8.02 -9.14 -6.49
CA ILE A 190 -8.32 -7.75 -6.11
C ILE A 190 -8.02 -6.80 -7.28
N ALA A 191 -6.93 -7.02 -8.01
CA ALA A 191 -6.59 -6.26 -9.20
C ALA A 191 -7.65 -6.41 -10.30
N LEU A 192 -8.15 -7.63 -10.56
CA LEU A 192 -9.24 -7.87 -11.51
C LEU A 192 -10.49 -7.06 -11.16
N ILE A 193 -10.90 -7.07 -9.88
CA ILE A 193 -12.06 -6.30 -9.41
C ILE A 193 -11.82 -4.80 -9.61
N THR A 194 -10.62 -4.32 -9.25
CA THR A 194 -10.24 -2.91 -9.40
C THR A 194 -10.25 -2.48 -10.87
N PHE A 195 -9.63 -3.25 -11.76
CA PHE A 195 -9.55 -2.95 -13.19
C PHE A 195 -10.93 -3.07 -13.88
N ALA A 196 -11.78 -4.01 -13.45
CA ALA A 196 -13.16 -4.10 -13.91
C ALA A 196 -13.96 -2.86 -13.49
N THR A 197 -13.75 -2.35 -12.29
CA THR A 197 -14.37 -1.11 -11.81
C THR A 197 -13.89 0.09 -12.61
N GLU A 198 -12.59 0.21 -12.90
CA GLU A 198 -12.04 1.27 -13.75
C GLU A 198 -12.60 1.23 -15.17
N LEU A 199 -12.75 0.03 -15.74
CA LEU A 199 -13.35 -0.14 -17.06
C LEU A 199 -14.83 0.30 -17.07
N ARG A 200 -15.60 -0.07 -16.04
CA ARG A 200 -17.02 0.32 -15.91
C ARG A 200 -17.21 1.81 -15.71
N THR A 201 -16.37 2.43 -14.88
CA THR A 201 -16.43 3.87 -14.58
C THR A 201 -15.83 4.73 -15.69
N LYS A 202 -15.25 4.10 -16.73
CA LYS A 202 -14.54 4.78 -17.83
C LYS A 202 -13.48 5.76 -17.33
N SER A 203 -12.86 5.48 -16.19
CA SER A 203 -11.84 6.32 -15.58
C SER A 203 -10.52 6.32 -16.35
N LEU A 204 -10.32 5.31 -17.24
CA LEU A 204 -9.15 5.12 -18.08
C LEU A 204 -9.55 4.83 -19.54
N GLN A 205 -8.57 4.96 -20.45
CA GLN A 205 -8.76 4.55 -21.84
C GLN A 205 -9.07 3.05 -21.90
N ARG A 206 -10.08 2.69 -22.69
CA ARG A 206 -10.61 1.31 -22.77
C ARG A 206 -9.53 0.26 -23.08
N GLY A 207 -8.62 0.56 -23.99
CA GLY A 207 -7.53 -0.36 -24.35
C GLY A 207 -6.59 -0.65 -23.17
N TYR A 208 -6.22 0.39 -22.43
CA TYR A 208 -5.37 0.28 -21.25
C TYR A 208 -6.04 -0.51 -20.11
N ALA A 209 -7.34 -0.27 -19.87
CA ALA A 209 -8.11 -1.01 -18.87
C ALA A 209 -8.26 -2.50 -19.24
N ILE A 210 -8.49 -2.83 -20.53
CA ILE A 210 -8.55 -4.22 -21.01
C ILE A 210 -7.18 -4.89 -20.86
N GLY A 211 -6.09 -4.22 -21.24
CA GLY A 211 -4.73 -4.75 -21.06
C GLY A 211 -4.42 -5.04 -19.58
N SER A 212 -4.87 -4.18 -18.67
CA SER A 212 -4.72 -4.42 -17.22
C SER A 212 -5.51 -5.64 -16.74
N LEU A 213 -6.74 -5.85 -17.25
CA LEU A 213 -7.54 -7.03 -16.95
C LEU A 213 -6.88 -8.32 -17.45
N VAL A 214 -6.34 -8.30 -18.67
CA VAL A 214 -5.60 -9.43 -19.24
C VAL A 214 -4.37 -9.74 -18.38
N LEU A 215 -3.59 -8.72 -18.00
CA LEU A 215 -2.44 -8.86 -17.12
C LEU A 215 -2.82 -9.56 -15.81
N ALA A 216 -3.85 -9.09 -15.12
CA ALA A 216 -4.27 -9.67 -13.85
C ALA A 216 -4.81 -11.10 -14.03
N GLY A 217 -5.52 -11.38 -15.13
CA GLY A 217 -5.99 -12.73 -15.49
C GLY A 217 -4.84 -13.70 -15.74
N VAL A 218 -3.81 -13.28 -16.46
CA VAL A 218 -2.60 -14.06 -16.72
C VAL A 218 -1.86 -14.37 -15.42
N VAL A 219 -1.65 -13.36 -14.55
CA VAL A 219 -1.01 -13.58 -13.24
C VAL A 219 -1.81 -14.56 -12.40
N LEU A 220 -3.13 -14.43 -12.36
CA LEU A 220 -3.99 -15.35 -11.63
C LEU A 220 -3.87 -16.79 -12.16
N ALA A 221 -3.87 -16.97 -13.48
CA ALA A 221 -3.69 -18.29 -14.08
C ALA A 221 -2.31 -18.91 -13.79
N LEU A 222 -1.26 -18.10 -13.81
CA LEU A 222 0.11 -18.56 -13.52
C LEU A 222 0.37 -18.79 -12.01
N SER A 223 -0.46 -18.26 -11.13
CA SER A 223 -0.35 -18.44 -9.67
C SER A 223 -1.04 -19.72 -9.15
N GLN A 224 -1.75 -20.43 -10.01
CA GLN A 224 -2.44 -21.72 -9.70
C GLN A 224 -1.53 -22.93 -9.99
#